data_6268e73385465f611663ac5d77dabe3a
#
_entry.id   6268e73385465f611663ac5d77dabe3a
#
_cell.length_a   1.000
_cell.length_b   1.000
_cell.length_c   1.000
_cell.angle_alpha   90.00
_cell.angle_beta   90.00
_cell.angle_gamma   90.00
#
_symmetry.space_group_name_H-M   'P 1'
#
loop_
_entity.id
_entity.type
_entity.pdbx_description
1 polymer ?
#
loop_
_entity_poly.entity_id
_entity_poly.type
_entity_poly.pdbx_seq_one_letter_code
_entity_poly.pdbx_strand_id
1 'polypeptide(L)'
;MSQFQKRNNSIENNADINAADSVENSAENHAEETAQAGTCLVTETFTGSINGGGHKVSGMKSAMFKQLSGKVENLEFRNILVDNETAGANVLAETTHNANVKNVHFNGITLRGAGYTGMIGKDTGSTFSQISVQNADVTTRADYAGVFAANAAGTQIFDVLITDTEVATSNAYVGGFIGNAERITA
;
A
#
# COMPACT_ATOMS: atom_id res chain seq x y z
N MET A 1 5.05 -7.44 -25.46
CA MET A 1 5.00 -6.27 -24.57
C MET A 1 3.57 -5.79 -24.58
N SER A 2 2.90 -5.87 -23.43
CA SER A 2 1.47 -5.58 -23.34
C SER A 2 1.20 -4.06 -23.49
N GLN A 3 0.00 -3.70 -23.88
CA GLN A 3 -0.47 -2.30 -23.97
C GLN A 3 -0.33 -1.55 -22.64
N PHE A 4 -0.27 -2.29 -21.55
CA PHE A 4 -0.09 -1.79 -20.17
C PHE A 4 1.33 -1.26 -19.92
N GLN A 5 2.37 -1.91 -20.44
CA GLN A 5 3.75 -1.42 -20.33
C GLN A 5 3.99 -0.15 -21.14
N LYS A 6 3.28 0.04 -22.27
CA LYS A 6 3.37 1.28 -23.05
C LYS A 6 2.74 2.49 -22.36
N ARG A 7 1.75 2.28 -21.49
CA ARG A 7 1.13 3.38 -20.73
C ARG A 7 1.95 3.78 -19.51
N ASN A 8 2.68 2.85 -18.88
CA ASN A 8 3.56 3.16 -17.77
C ASN A 8 4.76 4.05 -18.15
N ASN A 9 5.24 3.96 -19.41
CA ASN A 9 6.30 4.82 -19.90
C ASN A 9 5.86 6.27 -20.24
N SER A 10 4.57 6.56 -20.23
CA SER A 10 4.06 7.92 -20.48
C SER A 10 3.71 8.69 -19.19
N ILE A 11 3.93 8.10 -18.04
CA ILE A 11 3.83 8.77 -16.72
C ILE A 11 5.20 9.37 -16.36
N GLU A 12 5.81 10.04 -17.33
CA GLU A 12 6.99 10.83 -17.05
C GLU A 12 6.58 12.20 -16.48
N ASN A 13 6.98 12.41 -15.23
CA ASN A 13 7.22 13.70 -14.61
C ASN A 13 6.13 14.79 -14.79
N ASN A 14 5.37 15.04 -13.72
CA ASN A 14 4.49 16.20 -13.55
C ASN A 14 3.08 16.14 -14.16
N ALA A 15 2.36 15.05 -14.05
CA ALA A 15 0.94 15.07 -14.32
C ALA A 15 0.12 14.83 -13.05
N ASP A 16 -0.74 15.77 -12.69
CA ASP A 16 -1.88 15.50 -11.82
C ASP A 16 -2.77 14.48 -12.53
N ILE A 17 -2.66 13.22 -12.16
CA ILE A 17 -3.53 12.18 -12.71
C ILE A 17 -4.83 12.23 -11.92
N ASN A 18 -5.88 12.71 -12.57
CA ASN A 18 -7.23 12.52 -12.07
C ASN A 18 -7.55 11.02 -12.25
N ALA A 19 -7.45 10.25 -11.17
CA ALA A 19 -7.56 8.79 -11.19
C ALA A 19 -8.97 8.30 -11.61
N ALA A 20 -9.95 9.19 -11.75
CA ALA A 20 -11.31 8.86 -12.15
C ALA A 20 -11.36 8.08 -13.49
N ASP A 21 -10.62 8.54 -14.50
CA ASP A 21 -10.67 7.91 -15.83
C ASP A 21 -9.76 6.70 -16.00
N SER A 22 -8.72 6.57 -15.17
CA SER A 22 -7.73 5.48 -15.34
C SER A 22 -8.03 4.24 -14.49
N VAL A 23 -8.78 4.40 -13.39
CA VAL A 23 -9.10 3.29 -12.48
C VAL A 23 -10.39 2.56 -12.93
N GLU A 24 -11.39 3.25 -13.43
CA GLU A 24 -12.62 2.60 -13.93
C GLU A 24 -12.37 1.73 -15.17
N ASN A 25 -11.55 2.20 -16.12
CA ASN A 25 -11.21 1.41 -17.31
C ASN A 25 -10.26 0.23 -17.05
N SER A 26 -9.54 0.23 -15.93
CA SER A 26 -8.63 -0.87 -15.57
C SER A 26 -9.33 -1.98 -14.79
N ALA A 27 -10.36 -1.65 -14.00
CA ALA A 27 -11.02 -2.62 -13.13
C ALA A 27 -12.05 -3.51 -13.87
N GLU A 28 -12.70 -3.01 -14.92
CA GLU A 28 -13.74 -3.76 -15.62
C GLU A 28 -13.24 -4.63 -16.78
N ASN A 29 -12.07 -4.34 -17.35
CA ASN A 29 -11.58 -5.04 -18.54
C ASN A 29 -10.38 -5.98 -18.33
N HIS A 30 -9.89 -6.18 -17.10
CA HIS A 30 -8.72 -7.04 -16.85
C HIS A 30 -8.97 -8.14 -15.80
N ALA A 31 -10.15 -8.74 -15.84
CA ALA A 31 -10.46 -9.89 -14.97
C ALA A 31 -9.64 -11.17 -15.30
N GLU A 32 -8.84 -11.20 -16.34
CA GLU A 32 -8.10 -12.39 -16.78
C GLU A 32 -6.60 -12.25 -17.02
N GLU A 33 -5.99 -11.09 -16.84
CA GLU A 33 -4.53 -11.04 -16.84
C GLU A 33 -4.04 -11.44 -15.45
N THR A 34 -3.48 -12.63 -15.34
CA THR A 34 -2.82 -13.15 -14.13
C THR A 34 -1.74 -12.15 -13.70
N ALA A 35 -2.11 -11.22 -12.82
CA ALA A 35 -1.14 -10.40 -12.13
C ALA A 35 -0.20 -11.36 -11.40
N GLN A 36 1.03 -11.44 -11.86
CA GLN A 36 2.04 -12.32 -11.30
C GLN A 36 2.24 -11.91 -9.84
N ALA A 37 1.97 -12.81 -8.91
CA ALA A 37 2.16 -12.55 -7.49
C ALA A 37 3.56 -11.98 -7.26
N GLY A 38 3.64 -10.83 -6.63
CA GLY A 38 4.90 -10.19 -6.25
C GLY A 38 5.38 -9.02 -7.14
N THR A 39 4.69 -8.65 -8.22
CA THR A 39 5.07 -7.46 -8.99
C THR A 39 4.13 -6.29 -8.70
N CYS A 40 4.67 -5.18 -8.19
CA CYS A 40 3.90 -3.96 -7.94
C CYS A 40 3.28 -3.40 -9.22
N LEU A 41 2.14 -2.71 -9.12
CA LEU A 41 1.50 -2.07 -10.28
C LEU A 41 2.39 -0.96 -10.85
N VAL A 42 3.07 -0.21 -9.98
CA VAL A 42 4.08 0.78 -10.35
C VAL A 42 5.43 0.29 -9.86
N THR A 43 6.31 -0.12 -10.78
CA THR A 43 7.61 -0.74 -10.48
C THR A 43 8.74 0.26 -10.28
N GLU A 44 8.57 1.47 -10.79
CA GLU A 44 9.51 2.58 -10.62
C GLU A 44 9.15 3.42 -9.38
N THR A 45 10.06 4.31 -8.97
CA THR A 45 9.77 5.28 -7.91
C THR A 45 8.70 6.26 -8.38
N PHE A 46 7.56 6.27 -7.71
CA PHE A 46 6.50 7.24 -8.00
C PHE A 46 6.71 8.52 -7.19
N THR A 47 6.92 9.63 -7.87
CA THR A 47 7.11 10.98 -7.29
C THR A 47 5.95 11.95 -7.59
N GLY A 48 4.99 11.53 -8.40
CA GLY A 48 3.84 12.33 -8.81
C GLY A 48 2.75 12.46 -7.75
N SER A 49 1.57 12.83 -8.18
CA SER A 49 0.37 12.96 -7.34
C SER A 49 -0.78 12.14 -7.91
N ILE A 50 -1.45 11.39 -7.05
CA ILE A 50 -2.70 10.69 -7.37
C ILE A 50 -3.79 11.22 -6.44
N ASN A 51 -4.87 11.71 -7.03
CA ASN A 51 -6.11 11.96 -6.33
C ASN A 51 -7.15 10.93 -6.79
N GLY A 52 -7.50 10.01 -5.91
CA GLY A 52 -8.43 8.93 -6.21
C GLY A 52 -9.91 9.37 -6.29
N GLY A 53 -10.25 10.62 -5.93
CA GLY A 53 -11.62 11.12 -6.02
C GLY A 53 -12.64 10.33 -5.19
N GLY A 54 -12.19 9.52 -4.23
CA GLY A 54 -13.02 8.59 -3.46
C GLY A 54 -13.29 7.25 -4.16
N HIS A 55 -12.60 6.98 -5.26
CA HIS A 55 -12.72 5.68 -5.96
C HIS A 55 -12.15 4.53 -5.16
N LYS A 56 -12.60 3.32 -5.51
CA LYS A 56 -12.24 2.07 -4.85
C LYS A 56 -11.32 1.24 -5.74
N VAL A 57 -10.27 0.72 -5.14
CA VAL A 57 -9.33 -0.23 -5.76
C VAL A 57 -9.53 -1.59 -5.11
N SER A 58 -9.69 -2.63 -5.90
CA SER A 58 -9.87 -4.00 -5.41
C SER A 58 -9.14 -5.01 -6.31
N GLY A 59 -9.07 -6.26 -5.85
CA GLY A 59 -8.52 -7.36 -6.65
C GLY A 59 -7.01 -7.34 -6.85
N MET A 60 -6.29 -6.42 -6.23
CA MET A 60 -4.83 -6.40 -6.29
C MET A 60 -4.22 -7.66 -5.67
N LYS A 61 -3.11 -8.13 -6.23
CA LYS A 61 -2.33 -9.28 -5.75
C LYS A 61 -0.92 -8.89 -5.27
N SER A 62 -0.61 -7.60 -5.34
CA SER A 62 0.68 -7.02 -4.94
C SER A 62 0.47 -5.57 -4.51
N ALA A 63 1.49 -4.93 -3.96
CA ALA A 63 1.44 -3.50 -3.64
C ALA A 63 1.19 -2.64 -4.89
N MET A 64 0.52 -1.50 -4.69
CA MET A 64 0.34 -0.53 -5.76
C MET A 64 1.68 0.04 -6.21
N PHE A 65 2.54 0.43 -5.27
CA PHE A 65 3.85 1.01 -5.54
C PHE A 65 4.97 0.14 -5.00
N LYS A 66 6.04 -0.01 -5.78
CA LYS A 66 7.31 -0.51 -5.26
C LYS A 66 7.94 0.53 -4.33
N GLN A 67 8.02 1.79 -4.79
CA GLN A 67 8.46 2.91 -3.98
C GLN A 67 7.58 4.14 -4.24
N LEU A 68 7.01 4.67 -3.17
CA LEU A 68 6.21 5.89 -3.19
C LEU A 68 7.00 7.03 -2.53
N SER A 69 7.29 8.09 -3.29
CA SER A 69 7.89 9.34 -2.80
C SER A 69 7.03 10.56 -3.19
N GLY A 70 5.83 10.31 -3.68
CA GLY A 70 4.86 11.30 -4.14
C GLY A 70 3.68 11.48 -3.20
N LYS A 71 2.58 11.91 -3.77
CA LYS A 71 1.32 12.18 -3.05
C LYS A 71 0.24 11.20 -3.48
N VAL A 72 -0.49 10.65 -2.50
CA VAL A 72 -1.69 9.84 -2.73
C VAL A 72 -2.80 10.34 -1.82
N GLU A 73 -3.96 10.65 -2.38
CA GLU A 73 -5.10 11.13 -1.61
C GLU A 73 -6.45 10.63 -2.14
N ASN A 74 -7.44 10.58 -1.23
CA ASN A 74 -8.85 10.29 -1.53
C ASN A 74 -9.03 8.94 -2.24
N LEU A 75 -8.50 7.86 -1.69
CA LEU A 75 -8.53 6.52 -2.27
C LEU A 75 -8.98 5.47 -1.24
N GLU A 76 -9.73 4.48 -1.69
CA GLU A 76 -10.12 3.35 -0.85
C GLU A 76 -9.66 2.02 -1.46
N PHE A 77 -8.95 1.21 -0.67
CA PHE A 77 -8.57 -0.16 -1.00
C PHE A 77 -9.55 -1.14 -0.37
N ARG A 78 -10.15 -2.02 -1.18
CA ARG A 78 -11.16 -2.97 -0.69
C ARG A 78 -10.91 -4.40 -1.16
N ASN A 79 -11.18 -5.35 -0.25
CA ASN A 79 -11.21 -6.79 -0.57
C ASN A 79 -9.94 -7.24 -1.31
N ILE A 80 -8.80 -6.95 -0.71
CA ILE A 80 -7.49 -7.26 -1.27
C ILE A 80 -6.87 -8.42 -0.52
N LEU A 81 -6.41 -9.42 -1.26
CA LEU A 81 -5.60 -10.52 -0.76
C LEU A 81 -4.24 -10.47 -1.44
N VAL A 82 -3.21 -10.16 -0.67
CA VAL A 82 -1.81 -10.31 -1.09
C VAL A 82 -1.19 -11.48 -0.35
N ASP A 83 -0.78 -12.49 -1.10
CA ASP A 83 -0.08 -13.66 -0.59
C ASP A 83 1.29 -13.74 -1.27
N ASN A 84 2.35 -13.51 -0.51
CA ASN A 84 3.73 -13.50 -1.03
C ASN A 84 4.62 -14.37 -0.15
N GLU A 85 4.95 -15.54 -0.64
CA GLU A 85 5.72 -16.53 0.11
C GLU A 85 7.22 -16.19 0.26
N THR A 86 7.74 -15.24 -0.50
CA THR A 86 9.17 -14.93 -0.58
C THR A 86 9.54 -13.52 -0.13
N ALA A 87 8.56 -12.60 -0.05
CA ALA A 87 8.78 -11.21 0.34
C ALA A 87 7.65 -10.68 1.23
N GLY A 88 7.67 -9.39 1.56
CA GLY A 88 6.58 -8.73 2.28
C GLY A 88 5.29 -8.67 1.47
N ALA A 89 4.15 -8.75 2.13
CA ALA A 89 2.84 -8.52 1.55
C ALA A 89 2.37 -7.11 1.92
N ASN A 90 2.12 -6.26 0.93
CA ASN A 90 1.76 -4.86 1.12
C ASN A 90 0.62 -4.45 0.19
N VAL A 91 -0.13 -3.40 0.56
CA VAL A 91 -1.22 -2.86 -0.27
C VAL A 91 -0.81 -1.57 -0.97
N LEU A 92 -0.44 -0.54 -0.20
CA LEU A 92 -0.10 0.75 -0.79
C LEU A 92 1.30 0.72 -1.40
N ALA A 93 2.31 0.38 -0.62
CA ALA A 93 3.70 0.40 -1.10
C ALA A 93 4.59 -0.61 -0.37
N GLU A 94 5.58 -1.15 -1.05
CA GLU A 94 6.67 -1.89 -0.40
C GLU A 94 7.54 -0.94 0.41
N THR A 95 7.80 0.26 -0.13
CA THR A 95 8.52 1.32 0.58
C THR A 95 7.89 2.70 0.34
N THR A 96 7.90 3.54 1.37
CA THR A 96 7.56 4.95 1.26
C THR A 96 8.74 5.81 1.74
N HIS A 97 8.99 6.92 1.07
CA HIS A 97 10.07 7.85 1.43
C HIS A 97 9.65 9.30 1.17
N ASN A 98 9.54 10.09 2.23
CA ASN A 98 9.06 11.47 2.18
C ASN A 98 7.73 11.63 1.41
N ALA A 99 6.89 10.61 1.44
CA ALA A 99 5.59 10.61 0.78
C ALA A 99 4.55 11.40 1.59
N ASN A 100 3.49 11.84 0.93
CA ASN A 100 2.33 12.44 1.58
C ASN A 100 1.08 11.63 1.22
N VAL A 101 0.49 10.98 2.21
CA VAL A 101 -0.68 10.12 2.03
C VAL A 101 -1.82 10.67 2.90
N LYS A 102 -2.93 11.01 2.27
CA LYS A 102 -4.05 11.64 2.96
C LYS A 102 -5.39 11.06 2.53
N ASN A 103 -6.28 10.86 3.51
CA ASN A 103 -7.64 10.38 3.28
C ASN A 103 -7.64 9.09 2.44
N VAL A 104 -6.91 8.08 2.95
CA VAL A 104 -6.79 6.77 2.32
C VAL A 104 -7.33 5.71 3.28
N HIS A 105 -8.20 4.86 2.77
CA HIS A 105 -8.93 3.87 3.54
C HIS A 105 -8.63 2.45 3.06
N PHE A 106 -8.48 1.52 4.00
CA PHE A 106 -8.26 0.10 3.74
C PHE A 106 -9.36 -0.71 4.42
N ASN A 107 -10.06 -1.54 3.69
CA ASN A 107 -11.15 -2.35 4.24
C ASN A 107 -11.21 -3.76 3.62
N GLY A 108 -11.25 -4.78 4.46
CA GLY A 108 -11.27 -6.18 4.00
C GLY A 108 -9.93 -6.60 3.39
N ILE A 109 -8.85 -6.40 4.11
CA ILE A 109 -7.49 -6.66 3.64
C ILE A 109 -6.94 -7.93 4.29
N THR A 110 -6.43 -8.84 3.49
CA THR A 110 -5.70 -10.02 3.97
C THR A 110 -4.28 -10.01 3.40
N LEU A 111 -3.29 -9.97 4.28
CA LEU A 111 -1.88 -9.98 3.93
C LEU A 111 -1.18 -11.20 4.51
N ARG A 112 -0.52 -11.97 3.67
CA ARG A 112 0.32 -13.10 4.05
C ARG A 112 1.70 -12.91 3.42
N GLY A 113 2.70 -12.67 4.25
CA GLY A 113 4.05 -12.35 3.77
C GLY A 113 5.15 -13.21 4.38
N ALA A 114 6.34 -13.08 3.80
CA ALA A 114 7.60 -13.62 4.32
C ALA A 114 8.65 -12.50 4.50
N GLY A 115 8.21 -11.26 4.68
CA GLY A 115 9.04 -10.08 4.87
C GLY A 115 8.27 -8.98 5.59
N TYR A 116 8.62 -7.74 5.35
CA TYR A 116 7.92 -6.57 5.91
C TYR A 116 6.47 -6.53 5.44
N THR A 117 5.54 -6.85 6.33
CA THR A 117 4.13 -7.07 5.97
C THR A 117 3.22 -6.07 6.70
N GLY A 118 2.38 -5.36 5.94
CA GLY A 118 1.45 -4.33 6.41
C GLY A 118 0.85 -3.55 5.25
N MET A 119 0.00 -2.55 5.49
CA MET A 119 -0.47 -1.67 4.40
C MET A 119 0.73 -1.02 3.69
N ILE A 120 1.79 -0.76 4.45
CA ILE A 120 3.10 -0.29 4.00
C ILE A 120 4.17 -1.23 4.56
N GLY A 121 5.14 -1.64 3.75
CA GLY A 121 6.27 -2.45 4.20
C GLY A 121 7.24 -1.64 5.06
N LYS A 122 7.87 -0.64 4.48
CA LYS A 122 8.80 0.26 5.17
C LYS A 122 8.48 1.72 4.88
N ASP A 123 8.56 2.56 5.88
CA ASP A 123 8.48 4.01 5.72
C ASP A 123 9.71 4.73 6.25
N THR A 124 10.04 5.85 5.59
CA THR A 124 11.04 6.81 6.07
C THR A 124 10.60 8.24 5.76
N GLY A 125 10.31 8.99 6.82
CA GLY A 125 10.10 10.43 6.74
C GLY A 125 8.77 10.87 6.12
N SER A 126 7.82 9.96 5.88
CA SER A 126 6.54 10.30 5.24
C SER A 126 5.53 10.88 6.23
N THR A 127 4.50 11.50 5.67
CA THR A 127 3.35 12.04 6.41
C THR A 127 2.08 11.29 6.00
N PHE A 128 1.37 10.76 6.99
CA PHE A 128 0.09 10.08 6.83
C PHE A 128 -0.98 10.79 7.64
N SER A 129 -2.11 11.10 7.03
CA SER A 129 -3.22 11.75 7.71
C SER A 129 -4.57 11.25 7.21
N GLN A 130 -5.55 11.15 8.13
CA GLN A 130 -6.90 10.69 7.81
C GLN A 130 -6.87 9.28 7.19
N ILE A 131 -6.20 8.35 7.85
CA ILE A 131 -6.08 6.96 7.41
C ILE A 131 -7.04 6.09 8.21
N SER A 132 -7.72 5.15 7.57
CA SER A 132 -8.42 4.10 8.28
C SER A 132 -8.03 2.71 7.78
N VAL A 133 -7.91 1.76 8.70
CA VAL A 133 -7.75 0.34 8.40
C VAL A 133 -8.82 -0.42 9.15
N GLN A 134 -9.67 -1.13 8.43
CA GLN A 134 -10.78 -1.90 8.98
C GLN A 134 -10.80 -3.31 8.40
N ASN A 135 -11.17 -4.30 9.23
CA ASN A 135 -11.29 -5.69 8.80
C ASN A 135 -10.00 -6.18 8.11
N ALA A 136 -8.88 -6.09 8.78
CA ALA A 136 -7.60 -6.52 8.22
C ALA A 136 -7.00 -7.68 9.02
N ASP A 137 -6.51 -8.68 8.28
CA ASP A 137 -5.74 -9.83 8.76
C ASP A 137 -4.33 -9.74 8.16
N VAL A 138 -3.33 -9.60 9.03
CA VAL A 138 -1.93 -9.43 8.65
C VAL A 138 -1.10 -10.54 9.26
N THR A 139 -0.59 -11.43 8.45
CA THR A 139 0.25 -12.55 8.89
C THR A 139 1.60 -12.53 8.18
N THR A 140 2.67 -12.72 8.92
CA THR A 140 4.02 -12.88 8.32
C THR A 140 4.78 -14.04 8.95
N ARG A 141 5.67 -14.63 8.17
CA ARG A 141 6.66 -15.62 8.62
C ARG A 141 8.01 -14.96 8.97
N ALA A 142 8.12 -13.64 8.79
CA ALA A 142 9.32 -12.86 9.09
C ALA A 142 9.13 -11.98 10.33
N ASP A 143 10.16 -11.20 10.67
CA ASP A 143 10.24 -10.45 11.93
C ASP A 143 9.33 -9.21 12.00
N TYR A 144 8.91 -8.64 10.87
CA TYR A 144 8.28 -7.33 10.86
C TYR A 144 6.85 -7.40 10.35
N ALA A 145 5.88 -7.22 11.23
CA ALA A 145 4.46 -7.08 10.89
C ALA A 145 3.80 -5.95 11.66
N GLY A 146 3.02 -5.16 10.96
CA GLY A 146 2.14 -4.14 11.54
C GLY A 146 0.91 -3.94 10.68
N VAL A 147 -0.24 -3.70 11.29
CA VAL A 147 -1.45 -3.47 10.51
C VAL A 147 -1.25 -2.31 9.54
N PHE A 148 -0.73 -1.17 9.99
CA PHE A 148 -0.47 -0.02 9.14
C PHE A 148 0.90 -0.13 8.44
N ALA A 149 1.98 -0.25 9.21
CA ALA A 149 3.32 -0.35 8.66
C ALA A 149 4.15 -1.41 9.39
N ALA A 150 4.92 -2.20 8.64
CA ALA A 150 5.82 -3.17 9.27
C ALA A 150 7.02 -2.49 9.94
N ASN A 151 7.56 -1.45 9.31
CA ASN A 151 8.64 -0.62 9.86
C ASN A 151 8.43 0.85 9.48
N ALA A 152 8.60 1.77 10.44
CA ALA A 152 8.48 3.19 10.18
C ALA A 152 9.54 3.98 10.95
N ALA A 153 10.19 4.94 10.27
CA ALA A 153 11.23 5.78 10.85
C ALA A 153 11.07 7.26 10.44
N GLY A 154 11.04 8.16 11.41
CA GLY A 154 10.88 9.60 11.17
C GLY A 154 9.51 9.99 10.61
N THR A 155 8.51 9.15 10.80
CA THR A 155 7.17 9.24 10.22
C THR A 155 6.29 10.19 11.03
N GLN A 156 5.45 10.95 10.35
CA GLN A 156 4.40 11.77 10.95
C GLN A 156 3.03 11.13 10.68
N ILE A 157 2.22 10.96 11.72
CA ILE A 157 0.95 10.24 11.63
C ILE A 157 -0.13 11.03 12.37
N PHE A 158 -1.21 11.34 11.68
CA PHE A 158 -2.34 12.11 12.21
C PHE A 158 -3.67 11.48 11.83
N ASP A 159 -4.65 11.47 12.74
CA ASP A 159 -6.02 11.02 12.48
C ASP A 159 -6.07 9.61 11.87
N VAL A 160 -5.50 8.63 12.57
CA VAL A 160 -5.51 7.22 12.14
C VAL A 160 -6.50 6.42 12.98
N LEU A 161 -7.38 5.68 12.31
CA LEU A 161 -8.33 4.75 12.92
C LEU A 161 -8.03 3.32 12.47
N ILE A 162 -7.85 2.42 13.42
CA ILE A 162 -7.70 0.98 13.17
C ILE A 162 -8.73 0.22 13.98
N THR A 163 -9.56 -0.58 13.31
CA THR A 163 -10.62 -1.37 13.93
C THR A 163 -10.72 -2.75 13.29
N ASP A 164 -11.14 -3.73 14.10
CA ASP A 164 -11.42 -5.09 13.63
C ASP A 164 -10.24 -5.70 12.85
N THR A 165 -9.04 -5.62 13.47
CA THR A 165 -7.81 -6.06 12.81
C THR A 165 -7.08 -7.09 13.65
N GLU A 166 -6.43 -8.02 12.97
CA GLU A 166 -5.54 -9.01 13.56
C GLU A 166 -4.17 -8.91 12.93
N VAL A 167 -3.12 -9.11 13.74
CA VAL A 167 -1.75 -9.22 13.27
C VAL A 167 -1.07 -10.39 13.96
N ALA A 168 -0.48 -11.28 13.18
CA ALA A 168 0.20 -12.45 13.70
C ALA A 168 1.56 -12.69 13.02
N THR A 169 2.52 -13.09 13.82
CA THR A 169 3.81 -13.65 13.37
C THR A 169 4.35 -14.62 14.39
N SER A 170 5.21 -15.51 13.97
CA SER A 170 5.98 -16.38 14.87
C SER A 170 7.29 -15.75 15.34
N ASN A 171 7.64 -14.56 14.87
CA ASN A 171 8.93 -13.90 15.08
C ASN A 171 8.78 -12.58 15.89
N ALA A 172 9.82 -11.72 15.86
CA ALA A 172 9.87 -10.46 16.61
C ALA A 172 9.19 -9.28 15.84
N TYR A 173 9.08 -8.13 16.49
CA TYR A 173 8.62 -6.86 15.92
C TYR A 173 7.21 -6.90 15.32
N VAL A 174 6.26 -7.26 16.16
CA VAL A 174 4.83 -7.26 15.85
C VAL A 174 4.14 -6.12 16.58
N GLY A 175 3.32 -5.38 15.84
CA GLY A 175 2.51 -4.31 16.43
C GLY A 175 1.12 -4.23 15.79
N GLY A 176 0.10 -4.06 16.61
CA GLY A 176 -1.27 -3.81 16.14
C GLY A 176 -1.40 -2.54 15.29
N PHE A 177 -0.40 -1.67 15.30
CA PHE A 177 -0.30 -0.49 14.45
C PHE A 177 0.98 -0.55 13.60
N ILE A 178 2.16 -0.41 14.21
CA ILE A 178 3.47 -0.46 13.57
C ILE A 178 4.29 -1.57 14.23
N GLY A 179 4.92 -2.43 13.44
CA GLY A 179 5.75 -3.51 13.94
C GLY A 179 7.03 -3.02 14.60
N ASN A 180 7.75 -2.13 13.96
CA ASN A 180 8.92 -1.45 14.51
C ASN A 180 8.86 0.04 14.20
N ALA A 181 9.00 0.88 15.22
CA ALA A 181 8.83 2.32 15.13
C ALA A 181 10.05 3.06 15.65
N GLU A 182 10.56 4.02 14.90
CA GLU A 182 11.65 4.90 15.30
C GLU A 182 11.29 6.37 14.99
N ARG A 183 11.32 7.24 16.01
CA ARG A 183 11.05 8.69 15.87
C ARG A 183 9.71 8.98 15.16
N ILE A 184 8.65 8.45 15.70
CA ILE A 184 7.29 8.71 15.21
C ILE A 184 6.73 9.95 15.91
N THR A 185 6.08 10.82 15.13
CA THR A 185 5.25 11.92 15.66
C THR A 185 3.78 11.59 15.36
N ALA A 186 2.96 11.57 16.38
CA ALA A 186 1.53 11.27 16.31
C ALA A 186 0.71 12.30 17.08
#